data_da9da21da5d58ea43f43738fc5d73f5f
#
_entry.id   da9da21da5d58ea43f43738fc5d73f5f
#
_cell.length_a   1.000
_cell.length_b   1.000
_cell.length_c   1.000
_cell.angle_alpha   90.00
_cell.angle_beta   90.00
_cell.angle_gamma   90.00
#
_symmetry.space_group_name_H-M   'P 1'
#
loop_
_entity.id
_entity.type
_entity.pdbx_description
1 polymer ?
#
loop_
_entity_poly.entity_id
_entity_poly.type
_entity_poly.pdbx_seq_one_letter_code
_entity_poly.pdbx_strand_id
1 'polypeptide(L)' 'MFLHLGENVVVPIKDVIGIFDLQSTTYSSDTNQFLRLAEEDGFVERITKENPKSFVIAEVDKKSKIYLSPISS' A
#
# COMPACT_ATOMS: atom_id res chain seq x y z
N MET A 1 18.41 -3.73 1.74
CA MET A 1 17.37 -4.76 1.91
C MET A 1 16.06 -4.26 1.30
N PHE A 2 15.31 -5.15 0.68
CA PHE A 2 14.10 -4.79 -0.05
C PHE A 2 12.92 -5.57 0.47
N LEU A 3 11.76 -4.94 0.46
CA LEU A 3 10.49 -5.58 0.78
C LEU A 3 9.79 -5.94 -0.52
N HIS A 4 9.44 -7.22 -0.68
CA HIS A 4 8.74 -7.70 -1.85
C HIS A 4 7.24 -7.58 -1.63
N LEU A 5 6.57 -6.81 -2.47
CA LEU A 5 5.16 -6.48 -2.30
C LEU A 5 4.21 -7.34 -3.14
N GLY A 6 4.76 -8.20 -3.97
CA GLY A 6 3.98 -9.03 -4.88
C GLY A 6 4.33 -8.74 -6.34
N GLU A 7 3.99 -9.66 -7.24
CA GLU A 7 4.37 -9.57 -8.65
C GLU A 7 5.87 -9.31 -8.75
N ASN A 8 6.26 -8.26 -9.44
CA ASN A 8 7.66 -7.88 -9.55
C ASN A 8 7.98 -6.57 -8.83
N VAL A 9 7.15 -6.20 -7.86
CA VAL A 9 7.30 -4.93 -7.17
C VAL A 9 8.11 -5.13 -5.88
N VAL A 10 9.22 -4.41 -5.77
CA VAL A 10 10.02 -4.37 -4.55
C VAL A 10 10.28 -2.92 -4.16
N VAL A 11 10.36 -2.68 -2.87
CA VAL A 11 10.61 -1.35 -2.32
C VAL A 11 11.73 -1.47 -1.29
N PRO A 12 12.72 -0.56 -1.30
CA PRO A 12 13.74 -0.57 -0.25
C PRO A 12 13.10 -0.40 1.12
N ILE A 13 13.50 -1.22 2.07
CA ILE A 13 12.91 -1.17 3.41
C ILE A 13 13.10 0.20 4.05
N LYS A 14 14.20 0.86 3.77
CA LYS A 14 14.46 2.19 4.31
C LYS A 14 13.43 3.23 3.88
N ASP A 15 12.74 2.98 2.77
CA ASP A 15 11.75 3.92 2.23
C ASP A 15 10.33 3.60 2.71
N VAL A 16 10.14 2.49 3.41
CA VAL A 16 8.82 2.08 3.89
C VAL A 16 8.46 2.88 5.13
N ILE A 17 7.31 3.54 5.09
CA ILE A 17 6.79 4.31 6.22
C ILE A 17 5.94 3.42 7.11
N GLY A 18 5.12 2.55 6.52
CA GLY A 18 4.27 1.66 7.28
C GLY A 18 3.68 0.57 6.44
N ILE A 19 3.31 -0.53 7.11
CA ILE A 19 2.64 -1.67 6.49
C ILE A 19 1.37 -1.92 7.30
N PHE A 20 0.23 -1.99 6.61
CA PHE A 20 -1.07 -2.09 7.27
C PHE A 20 -1.86 -3.27 6.72
N ASP A 21 -2.45 -4.04 7.64
CA ASP A 21 -3.25 -5.19 7.27
C ASP A 21 -4.67 -4.74 6.93
N LEU A 22 -5.09 -4.99 5.70
CA LEU A 22 -6.44 -4.63 5.28
C LEU A 22 -7.52 -5.54 5.85
N GLN A 23 -7.14 -6.75 6.28
CA GLN A 23 -8.11 -7.67 6.85
C GLN A 23 -8.57 -7.25 8.23
N SER A 24 -7.72 -6.57 8.98
CA SER A 24 -8.05 -6.15 10.34
C SER A 24 -8.42 -4.68 10.43
N THR A 25 -7.94 -3.86 9.51
CA THR A 25 -8.15 -2.40 9.58
C THR A 25 -9.11 -1.87 8.55
N THR A 26 -9.47 -2.65 7.56
CA THR A 26 -10.18 -2.21 6.38
C THR A 26 -11.58 -1.72 6.63
N TYR A 27 -12.12 -2.10 7.72
CA TYR A 27 -13.56 -1.91 7.85
C TYR A 27 -13.89 -0.65 8.60
N SER A 28 -12.87 0.17 8.91
CA SER A 28 -13.15 1.49 9.38
C SER A 28 -13.45 2.38 8.16
N SER A 29 -14.49 3.20 8.29
CA SER A 29 -14.85 4.13 7.23
C SER A 29 -13.74 5.13 6.97
N ASP A 30 -12.95 5.45 7.99
CA ASP A 30 -11.84 6.38 7.87
C ASP A 30 -10.73 5.82 6.96
N THR A 31 -10.41 4.54 7.12
CA THR A 31 -9.39 3.89 6.28
C THR A 31 -9.86 3.84 4.83
N ASN A 32 -11.12 3.49 4.60
CA ASN A 32 -11.66 3.44 3.24
C ASN A 32 -11.66 4.81 2.59
N GLN A 33 -12.01 5.83 3.34
CA GLN A 33 -12.00 7.20 2.83
C GLN A 33 -10.58 7.66 2.50
N PHE A 34 -9.63 7.35 3.37
CA PHE A 34 -8.23 7.69 3.14
C PHE A 34 -7.72 7.06 1.83
N LEU A 35 -7.97 5.77 1.65
CA LEU A 35 -7.51 5.07 0.44
C LEU A 35 -8.20 5.60 -0.81
N ARG A 36 -9.48 5.93 -0.73
CA ARG A 36 -10.21 6.49 -1.86
C ARG A 36 -9.64 7.84 -2.27
N LEU A 37 -9.38 8.71 -1.30
CA LEU A 37 -8.82 10.03 -1.60
C LEU A 37 -7.43 9.91 -2.19
N ALA A 38 -6.62 9.01 -1.66
CA ALA A 38 -5.27 8.79 -2.20
C ALA A 38 -5.33 8.26 -3.62
N GLU A 39 -6.29 7.39 -3.93
CA GLU A 39 -6.45 6.86 -5.28
C GLU A 39 -6.88 7.95 -6.25
N GLU A 40 -7.79 8.82 -5.85
CA GLU A 40 -8.22 9.95 -6.67
C GLU A 40 -7.07 10.90 -6.97
N ASP A 41 -6.16 11.07 -6.03
CA ASP A 41 -5.00 11.95 -6.19
C ASP A 41 -3.84 11.28 -6.92
N GLY A 42 -3.97 9.99 -7.27
CA GLY A 42 -2.95 9.28 -8.01
C GLY A 42 -1.79 8.75 -7.18
N PHE A 43 -1.97 8.65 -5.86
CA PHE A 43 -0.92 8.17 -4.96
C PHE A 43 -0.96 6.66 -4.73
N VAL A 44 -1.94 5.96 -5.28
CA VAL A 44 -2.12 4.53 -5.05
C VAL A 44 -1.69 3.73 -6.28
N GLU A 45 -0.86 2.71 -6.06
CA GLU A 45 -0.50 1.77 -7.10
C GLU A 45 -1.03 0.39 -6.71
N ARG A 46 -1.89 -0.17 -7.55
CA ARG A 46 -2.39 -1.52 -7.33
C ARG A 46 -1.43 -2.53 -7.92
N ILE A 47 -0.95 -3.43 -7.09
CA ILE A 47 -0.04 -4.49 -7.51
C ILE A 47 -0.84 -5.69 -8.03
N THR A 48 -2.05 -5.88 -7.50
CA THR A 48 -2.87 -7.03 -7.88
C THR A 48 -4.24 -6.57 -8.34
N LYS A 49 -4.85 -7.35 -9.24
CA LYS A 49 -6.23 -7.13 -9.67
C LYS A 49 -7.23 -7.73 -8.69
N GLU A 50 -6.76 -8.59 -7.81
CA GLU A 50 -7.60 -9.19 -6.78
C GLU A 50 -7.71 -8.26 -5.59
N ASN A 51 -8.53 -8.65 -4.60
CA ASN A 51 -8.66 -7.86 -3.38
C ASN A 51 -7.32 -7.84 -2.64
N PRO A 52 -6.80 -6.67 -2.33
CA PRO A 52 -5.54 -6.59 -1.60
C PRO A 52 -5.72 -7.03 -0.15
N LYS A 53 -4.65 -7.58 0.41
CA LYS A 53 -4.64 -8.03 1.81
C LYS A 53 -3.93 -7.04 2.72
N SER A 54 -3.11 -6.18 2.15
CA SER A 54 -2.39 -5.18 2.91
C SER A 54 -2.13 -3.96 2.04
N PHE A 55 -1.82 -2.84 2.68
CA PHE A 55 -1.30 -1.70 1.95
C PHE A 55 0.00 -1.22 2.62
N VAL A 56 0.90 -0.72 1.80
CA VAL A 56 2.20 -0.26 2.23
C VAL A 56 2.34 1.19 1.84
N ILE A 57 2.71 2.02 2.81
CA ILE A 57 3.01 3.43 2.54
C ILE A 57 4.52 3.56 2.48
N ALA A 58 5.02 4.08 1.37
CA ALA A 58 6.45 4.27 1.17
C ALA A 58 6.73 5.64 0.59
N GLU A 59 7.93 6.14 0.82
CA GLU A 59 8.39 7.38 0.19
C GLU A 59 9.28 7.03 -0.98
N VAL A 60 8.84 7.43 -2.18
CA VAL A 60 9.58 7.18 -3.41
C VAL A 60 9.82 8.52 -4.08
N ASP A 61 11.10 8.84 -4.33
CA ASP A 61 11.49 10.11 -4.97
C ASP A 61 10.89 11.32 -4.26
N LYS A 62 10.93 11.30 -2.93
CA LYS A 62 10.42 12.38 -2.06
C LYS A 62 8.91 12.54 -2.10
N LYS A 63 8.20 11.54 -2.64
CA LYS A 63 6.74 11.53 -2.67
C LYS A 63 6.22 10.30 -1.98
N SER A 64 5.16 10.46 -1.21
CA SER A 64 4.49 9.33 -0.58
C SER A 64 3.72 8.54 -1.63
N LYS A 65 3.78 7.23 -1.55
CA LYS A 65 3.07 6.34 -2.45
C LYS A 65 2.48 5.19 -1.65
N ILE A 66 1.30 4.77 -2.04
CA ILE A 66 0.58 3.69 -1.38
C ILE A 66 0.50 2.51 -2.34
N TYR A 67 0.96 1.34 -1.90
CA TYR A 67 0.88 0.12 -2.69
C TYR A 67 -0.16 -0.80 -2.08
N LEU A 68 -1.11 -1.26 -2.89
CA LEU A 68 -2.08 -2.26 -2.47
C LEU A 68 -1.55 -3.63 -2.85
N SER A 69 -1.23 -4.42 -1.83
CA SER A 69 -0.49 -5.67 -2.00
C SER A 69 -1.37 -6.89 -1.76
N PRO A 70 -1.16 -7.97 -2.53
CA PRO A 70 -1.85 -9.24 -2.28
C PRO A 70 -1.25 -10.02 -1.11
N ILE A 71 -0.11 -9.58 -0.59
CA ILE A 71 0.61 -10.29 0.47
C ILE A 71 0.12 -9.81 1.82
N SER A 72 -0.10 -10.76 2.75
CA SER A 72 -0.48 -10.43 4.12
C SER A 72 0.67 -9.74 4.85
N SER A 73 0.32 -8.77 5.67
CA SER A 73 1.31 -8.05 6.46
C SER A 73 1.96 -8.93 7.51
#